data_cd19a9fb71adfa3481e417db641a0a9c
#
_entry.id   cd19a9fb71adfa3481e417db641a0a9c
#
_cell.length_a   1.000
_cell.length_b   1.000
_cell.length_c   1.000
_cell.angle_alpha   90.00
_cell.angle_beta   90.00
_cell.angle_gamma   90.00
#
_symmetry.space_group_name_H-M   'P 1'
#
loop_
_entity.id
_entity.type
_entity.pdbx_description
1 polymer ?
#
loop_
_entity_poly.entity_id
_entity_poly.type
_entity_poly.pdbx_seq_one_letter_code
_entity_poly.pdbx_strand_id
1 'polypeptide(L)'
;MQSQKLFKMSKTIIDKIWESHIIKEIDNQSVVLYIDRHYIHEVTSPQAFSSLDRRGVKVFRPDKTFATCDHNIPTVNQANPELERDAKEALERLQHNTTKNNISYFPLNHKNNGIVHIIGPQLGITQCGMTIVCGDSHTSTHGALGNIAFGIGTSEVEMVLATQSIIQNKPKQMLIEITGNLSEGVEAKDIILYIISQIGTSGGTGYFVEFTGETISNLSIEERVTICNMSIEMGARGGIIAPDIKTLEFLHNKEYSPKGEQWSLAKERWLNLKSDKNAYYHKKLKFDISNLKP
;
A
#
# COMPACT_ATOMS: atom_id res chain seq x y z
N MET A 1 7.47 -40.45 25.62
CA MET A 1 7.23 -39.60 24.44
C MET A 1 6.72 -38.26 24.94
N GLN A 2 7.62 -37.27 25.10
CA GLN A 2 7.25 -35.91 25.47
C GLN A 2 6.74 -35.21 24.22
N SER A 3 5.46 -34.84 24.19
CA SER A 3 4.84 -33.99 23.20
C SER A 3 5.50 -32.60 23.29
N GLN A 4 6.40 -32.28 22.35
CA GLN A 4 6.84 -30.93 22.14
C GLN A 4 5.63 -30.12 21.67
N LYS A 5 4.99 -29.39 22.58
CA LYS A 5 4.10 -28.29 22.23
C LYS A 5 4.95 -27.29 21.44
N LEU A 6 4.84 -27.30 20.12
CA LEU A 6 5.31 -26.20 19.29
C LEU A 6 4.60 -24.93 19.83
N PHE A 7 5.32 -24.12 20.58
CA PHE A 7 4.87 -22.78 20.91
C PHE A 7 4.72 -22.02 19.58
N LYS A 8 3.49 -21.84 19.12
CA LYS A 8 3.19 -21.03 17.95
C LYS A 8 3.68 -19.61 18.28
N MET A 9 4.78 -19.20 17.67
CA MET A 9 5.33 -17.86 17.88
C MET A 9 4.26 -16.82 17.53
N SER A 10 4.05 -15.87 18.45
CA SER A 10 3.10 -14.77 18.24
C SER A 10 3.60 -13.89 17.08
N LYS A 11 2.72 -13.60 16.13
CA LYS A 11 3.03 -12.91 14.87
C LYS A 11 2.37 -11.54 14.82
N THR A 12 3.07 -10.58 14.25
CA THR A 12 2.48 -9.30 13.85
C THR A 12 1.60 -9.48 12.61
N ILE A 13 0.77 -8.48 12.30
CA ILE A 13 0.05 -8.43 11.01
C ILE A 13 1.03 -8.47 9.84
N ILE A 14 2.18 -7.79 9.98
CA ILE A 14 3.24 -7.76 8.96
C ILE A 14 3.81 -9.16 8.76
N ASP A 15 4.11 -9.91 9.83
CA ASP A 15 4.58 -11.28 9.74
C ASP A 15 3.58 -12.18 9.01
N LYS A 16 2.30 -12.06 9.37
CA LYS A 16 1.23 -12.88 8.78
C LYS A 16 1.09 -12.66 7.28
N ILE A 17 1.13 -11.41 6.84
CA ILE A 17 1.04 -11.08 5.41
C ILE A 17 2.35 -11.49 4.72
N TRP A 18 3.50 -11.08 5.24
CA TRP A 18 4.80 -11.37 4.64
C TRP A 18 5.00 -12.85 4.38
N GLU A 19 4.83 -13.67 5.42
CA GLU A 19 5.06 -15.11 5.33
C GLU A 19 4.10 -15.82 4.38
N SER A 20 2.85 -15.34 4.25
CA SER A 20 1.90 -15.90 3.29
C SER A 20 2.20 -15.57 1.83
N HIS A 21 3.11 -14.61 1.57
CA HIS A 21 3.51 -14.18 0.23
C HIS A 21 4.93 -14.59 -0.18
N ILE A 22 5.66 -15.30 0.69
CA ILE A 22 6.97 -15.83 0.33
C ILE A 22 6.81 -16.95 -0.70
N ILE A 23 7.39 -16.73 -1.89
CA ILE A 23 7.51 -17.78 -2.93
C ILE A 23 8.71 -18.65 -2.65
N LYS A 24 9.84 -18.01 -2.28
CA LYS A 24 11.12 -18.68 -2.06
C LYS A 24 12.00 -17.87 -1.13
N GLU A 25 12.64 -18.52 -0.20
CA GLU A 25 13.75 -17.94 0.56
C GLU A 25 15.04 -18.05 -0.27
N ILE A 26 15.78 -16.95 -0.39
CA ILE A 26 17.05 -16.89 -1.12
C ILE A 26 18.20 -17.13 -0.14
N ASP A 27 18.15 -16.41 0.98
CA ASP A 27 19.09 -16.51 2.09
C ASP A 27 18.39 -16.14 3.42
N ASN A 28 19.17 -15.97 4.50
CA ASN A 28 18.63 -15.67 5.83
C ASN A 28 17.91 -14.30 5.94
N GLN A 29 18.00 -13.45 4.93
CA GLN A 29 17.44 -12.09 4.97
C GLN A 29 16.52 -11.79 3.78
N SER A 30 16.81 -12.40 2.62
CA SER A 30 16.17 -12.08 1.34
C SER A 30 15.21 -13.16 0.91
N VAL A 31 14.04 -12.73 0.45
CA VAL A 31 13.00 -13.63 -0.08
C VAL A 31 12.53 -13.14 -1.45
N VAL A 32 12.02 -14.07 -2.26
CA VAL A 32 11.14 -13.74 -3.39
C VAL A 32 9.74 -13.60 -2.86
N LEU A 33 9.22 -12.37 -2.90
CA LEU A 33 7.89 -12.03 -2.40
C LEU A 33 6.91 -11.92 -3.58
N TYR A 34 5.77 -12.61 -3.49
CA TYR A 34 4.67 -12.45 -4.44
C TYR A 34 4.00 -11.08 -4.27
N ILE A 35 3.56 -10.47 -5.37
CA ILE A 35 2.87 -9.18 -5.39
C ILE A 35 1.42 -9.37 -5.86
N ASP A 36 0.44 -9.04 -5.00
CA ASP A 36 -0.99 -9.18 -5.33
C ASP A 36 -1.49 -8.12 -6.29
N ARG A 37 -0.98 -6.87 -6.14
CA ARG A 37 -1.35 -5.73 -6.99
C ARG A 37 -0.15 -4.90 -7.33
N HIS A 38 -0.06 -4.55 -8.59
CA HIS A 38 0.92 -3.62 -9.13
C HIS A 38 0.18 -2.42 -9.71
N TYR A 39 0.36 -1.25 -9.10
CA TYR A 39 -0.15 0.00 -9.65
C TYR A 39 0.95 0.67 -10.47
N ILE A 40 0.58 1.22 -11.62
CA ILE A 40 1.50 1.92 -12.51
C ILE A 40 0.90 3.24 -13.01
N HIS A 41 1.75 4.18 -13.31
CA HIS A 41 1.39 5.48 -13.85
C HIS A 41 2.40 5.92 -14.93
N GLU A 42 2.16 7.08 -15.55
CA GLU A 42 2.89 7.55 -16.73
C GLU A 42 4.35 7.92 -16.48
N VAL A 43 4.77 8.15 -15.22
CA VAL A 43 6.14 8.64 -14.93
C VAL A 43 7.15 7.49 -14.86
N THR A 44 6.88 6.44 -14.08
CA THR A 44 7.87 5.40 -13.77
C THR A 44 7.75 4.13 -14.62
N SER A 45 6.59 3.90 -15.28
CA SER A 45 6.35 2.66 -16.04
C SER A 45 6.96 2.64 -17.45
N PRO A 46 7.13 3.74 -18.21
CA PRO A 46 7.56 3.68 -19.61
C PRO A 46 8.92 3.01 -19.83
N GLN A 47 9.88 3.26 -18.95
CA GLN A 47 11.23 2.67 -19.03
C GLN A 47 11.19 1.16 -18.76
N ALA A 48 10.38 0.71 -17.81
CA ALA A 48 10.20 -0.70 -17.51
C ALA A 48 9.63 -1.47 -18.72
N PHE A 49 8.60 -0.95 -19.37
CA PHE A 49 8.04 -1.54 -20.60
C PHE A 49 9.06 -1.56 -21.73
N SER A 50 9.81 -0.47 -21.93
CA SER A 50 10.85 -0.41 -22.96
C SER A 50 11.96 -1.45 -22.73
N SER A 51 12.27 -1.76 -21.48
CA SER A 51 13.23 -2.81 -21.13
C SER A 51 12.68 -4.21 -21.41
N LEU A 52 11.42 -4.49 -21.03
CA LEU A 52 10.75 -5.75 -21.35
C LEU A 52 10.73 -6.00 -22.87
N ASP A 53 10.38 -4.98 -23.65
CA ASP A 53 10.32 -5.07 -25.11
C ASP A 53 11.67 -5.42 -25.72
N ARG A 54 12.75 -4.75 -25.30
CA ARG A 54 14.12 -5.04 -25.78
C ARG A 54 14.55 -6.48 -25.44
N ARG A 55 14.06 -7.04 -24.34
CA ARG A 55 14.38 -8.41 -23.88
C ARG A 55 13.41 -9.45 -24.42
N GLY A 56 12.37 -9.06 -25.15
CA GLY A 56 11.33 -9.97 -25.63
C GLY A 56 10.51 -10.62 -24.51
N VAL A 57 10.45 -9.99 -23.33
CA VAL A 57 9.72 -10.50 -22.16
C VAL A 57 8.32 -9.89 -22.14
N LYS A 58 7.31 -10.71 -21.92
CA LYS A 58 5.91 -10.29 -21.80
C LYS A 58 5.54 -9.98 -20.36
N VAL A 59 4.52 -9.12 -20.15
CA VAL A 59 3.91 -8.95 -18.84
C VAL A 59 3.27 -10.27 -18.41
N PHE A 60 3.63 -10.75 -17.23
CA PHE A 60 3.22 -12.06 -16.73
C PHE A 60 1.77 -12.09 -16.25
N ARG A 61 1.35 -11.10 -15.45
CA ARG A 61 0.00 -11.00 -14.86
C ARG A 61 -0.63 -9.63 -15.12
N PRO A 62 -1.06 -9.35 -16.35
CA PRO A 62 -1.72 -8.08 -16.64
C PRO A 62 -3.02 -7.87 -15.84
N ASP A 63 -3.70 -8.94 -15.42
CA ASP A 63 -4.88 -8.93 -14.57
C ASP A 63 -4.61 -8.48 -13.13
N LYS A 64 -3.34 -8.40 -12.72
CA LYS A 64 -2.89 -7.92 -11.40
C LYS A 64 -2.29 -6.51 -11.45
N THR A 65 -2.16 -5.94 -12.65
CA THR A 65 -1.60 -4.62 -12.88
C THR A 65 -2.72 -3.65 -13.25
N PHE A 66 -2.73 -2.49 -12.60
CA PHE A 66 -3.71 -1.43 -12.82
C PHE A 66 -3.01 -0.12 -13.08
N ALA A 67 -3.43 0.58 -14.12
CA ALA A 67 -2.81 1.82 -14.55
C ALA A 67 -3.77 3.01 -14.43
N THR A 68 -3.25 4.15 -14.04
CA THR A 68 -3.92 5.45 -14.14
C THR A 68 -2.91 6.51 -14.55
N CYS A 69 -3.36 7.65 -15.00
CA CYS A 69 -2.52 8.84 -15.16
C CYS A 69 -2.94 9.86 -14.11
N ASP A 70 -1.99 10.39 -13.35
CA ASP A 70 -2.26 11.30 -12.25
C ASP A 70 -1.14 12.31 -11.96
N HIS A 71 0.06 12.10 -12.48
CA HIS A 71 1.20 12.98 -12.21
C HIS A 71 1.31 14.13 -13.22
N ASN A 72 1.12 13.86 -14.51
CA ASN A 72 1.31 14.81 -15.60
C ASN A 72 -0.02 15.25 -16.24
N ILE A 73 -1.05 15.39 -15.42
CA ILE A 73 -2.39 15.79 -15.87
C ILE A 73 -2.88 17.04 -15.13
N PRO A 74 -3.67 17.91 -15.78
CA PRO A 74 -4.27 19.04 -15.11
C PRO A 74 -5.40 18.60 -14.18
N THR A 75 -5.63 19.37 -13.13
CA THR A 75 -6.77 19.18 -12.20
C THR A 75 -8.05 19.84 -12.69
N VAL A 76 -7.95 20.68 -13.71
CA VAL A 76 -9.07 21.40 -14.36
C VAL A 76 -9.05 21.20 -15.85
N ASN A 77 -10.19 21.38 -16.52
CA ASN A 77 -10.32 21.29 -17.99
C ASN A 77 -9.85 19.94 -18.57
N GLN A 78 -10.02 18.87 -17.85
CA GLN A 78 -9.55 17.54 -18.26
C GLN A 78 -10.17 17.04 -19.57
N ALA A 79 -11.30 17.58 -20.00
CA ALA A 79 -11.95 17.25 -21.28
C ALA A 79 -11.14 17.74 -22.49
N ASN A 80 -10.46 18.89 -22.36
CA ASN A 80 -9.60 19.48 -23.37
C ASN A 80 -8.31 19.98 -22.70
N PRO A 81 -7.44 19.07 -22.25
CA PRO A 81 -6.27 19.46 -21.49
C PRO A 81 -5.23 20.13 -22.39
N GLU A 82 -4.74 21.29 -21.96
CA GLU A 82 -3.50 21.85 -22.49
C GLU A 82 -2.33 21.15 -21.82
N LEU A 83 -1.69 20.22 -22.53
CA LEU A 83 -0.57 19.45 -22.01
C LEU A 83 0.73 19.92 -22.66
N GLU A 84 1.76 20.05 -21.85
CA GLU A 84 3.12 20.17 -22.37
C GLU A 84 3.51 18.90 -23.16
N ARG A 85 4.45 19.06 -24.08
CA ARG A 85 4.85 17.98 -24.99
C ARG A 85 5.26 16.70 -24.26
N ASP A 86 6.09 16.83 -23.21
CA ASP A 86 6.62 15.68 -22.47
C ASP A 86 5.51 14.96 -21.70
N ALA A 87 4.56 15.71 -21.12
CA ALA A 87 3.37 15.16 -20.46
C ALA A 87 2.51 14.35 -21.44
N LYS A 88 2.25 14.92 -22.62
CA LYS A 88 1.50 14.25 -23.68
C LYS A 88 2.17 12.95 -24.13
N GLU A 89 3.49 12.99 -24.41
CA GLU A 89 4.24 11.80 -24.78
C GLU A 89 4.21 10.71 -23.67
N ALA A 90 4.28 11.09 -22.38
CA ALA A 90 4.21 10.16 -21.28
C ALA A 90 2.84 9.45 -21.21
N LEU A 91 1.74 10.20 -21.39
CA LEU A 91 0.40 9.66 -21.44
C LEU A 91 0.18 8.72 -22.62
N GLU A 92 0.65 9.12 -23.81
CA GLU A 92 0.57 8.30 -25.04
C GLU A 92 1.34 6.98 -24.88
N ARG A 93 2.52 7.01 -24.25
CA ARG A 93 3.30 5.81 -23.94
C ARG A 93 2.59 4.90 -22.95
N LEU A 94 2.00 5.46 -21.88
CA LEU A 94 1.22 4.67 -20.93
C LEU A 94 0.03 4.00 -21.62
N GLN A 95 -0.73 4.74 -22.42
CA GLN A 95 -1.85 4.21 -23.20
C GLN A 95 -1.41 3.08 -24.15
N HIS A 96 -0.32 3.30 -24.89
CA HIS A 96 0.23 2.29 -25.80
C HIS A 96 0.63 1.02 -25.04
N ASN A 97 1.39 1.15 -23.97
CA ASN A 97 1.92 0.04 -23.19
C ASN A 97 0.80 -0.77 -22.52
N THR A 98 -0.20 -0.11 -21.95
CA THR A 98 -1.32 -0.78 -21.30
C THR A 98 -2.20 -1.52 -22.31
N THR A 99 -2.49 -0.91 -23.47
CA THR A 99 -3.24 -1.54 -24.55
C THR A 99 -2.50 -2.76 -25.11
N LYS A 100 -1.20 -2.62 -25.41
CA LYS A 100 -0.36 -3.71 -25.94
C LYS A 100 -0.32 -4.92 -25.01
N ASN A 101 -0.33 -4.68 -23.70
CA ASN A 101 -0.17 -5.73 -22.69
C ASN A 101 -1.48 -6.15 -22.02
N ASN A 102 -2.65 -5.68 -22.47
CA ASN A 102 -3.99 -5.96 -21.90
C ASN A 102 -4.09 -5.61 -20.41
N ILE A 103 -3.47 -4.49 -19.99
CA ILE A 103 -3.51 -3.97 -18.63
C ILE A 103 -4.73 -3.05 -18.47
N SER A 104 -5.47 -3.20 -17.38
CA SER A 104 -6.56 -2.29 -17.02
C SER A 104 -6.04 -0.87 -16.82
N TYR A 105 -6.53 0.07 -17.62
CA TYR A 105 -6.11 1.47 -17.58
C TYR A 105 -7.30 2.42 -17.44
N PHE A 106 -7.16 3.38 -16.53
CA PHE A 106 -8.11 4.45 -16.28
C PHE A 106 -7.51 5.78 -16.80
N PRO A 107 -7.70 6.08 -18.11
CA PRO A 107 -7.13 7.29 -18.71
C PRO A 107 -7.83 8.56 -18.23
N LEU A 108 -7.27 9.70 -18.60
CA LEU A 108 -7.88 11.00 -18.40
C LEU A 108 -9.32 11.01 -18.94
N ASN A 109 -10.25 11.60 -18.21
CA ASN A 109 -11.71 11.59 -18.46
C ASN A 109 -12.42 10.24 -18.28
N HIS A 110 -11.72 9.17 -17.91
CA HIS A 110 -12.41 7.95 -17.49
C HIS A 110 -13.08 8.16 -16.13
N LYS A 111 -14.29 7.61 -15.93
CA LYS A 111 -15.05 7.77 -14.66
C LYS A 111 -14.28 7.32 -13.40
N ASN A 112 -13.33 6.40 -13.56
CA ASN A 112 -12.50 5.84 -12.51
C ASN A 112 -11.04 6.40 -12.54
N ASN A 113 -10.77 7.45 -13.35
CA ASN A 113 -9.48 8.12 -13.28
C ASN A 113 -9.32 8.85 -11.94
N GLY A 114 -8.13 8.87 -11.40
CA GLY A 114 -7.80 9.55 -10.16
C GLY A 114 -6.40 9.20 -9.68
N ILE A 115 -6.04 9.71 -8.52
CA ILE A 115 -4.75 9.49 -7.87
C ILE A 115 -4.50 7.98 -7.71
N VAL A 116 -3.35 7.49 -8.15
CA VAL A 116 -2.99 6.07 -8.23
C VAL A 116 -3.20 5.31 -6.90
N HIS A 117 -2.93 5.95 -5.77
CA HIS A 117 -3.09 5.34 -4.44
C HIS A 117 -4.51 5.45 -3.87
N ILE A 118 -5.39 6.19 -4.54
CA ILE A 118 -6.78 6.38 -4.11
C ILE A 118 -7.74 5.52 -4.92
N ILE A 119 -7.51 5.36 -6.23
CA ILE A 119 -8.39 4.54 -7.09
C ILE A 119 -8.48 3.09 -6.61
N GLY A 120 -7.37 2.51 -6.16
CA GLY A 120 -7.33 1.14 -5.66
C GLY A 120 -8.27 0.89 -4.48
N PRO A 121 -8.16 1.65 -3.38
CA PRO A 121 -9.09 1.61 -2.26
C PRO A 121 -10.53 1.94 -2.67
N GLN A 122 -10.77 3.02 -3.40
CA GLN A 122 -12.10 3.48 -3.78
C GLN A 122 -12.87 2.48 -4.65
N LEU A 123 -12.18 1.78 -5.53
CA LEU A 123 -12.78 0.78 -6.40
C LEU A 123 -12.83 -0.63 -5.78
N GLY A 124 -12.16 -0.85 -4.64
CA GLY A 124 -12.03 -2.17 -4.01
C GLY A 124 -11.02 -3.08 -4.70
N ILE A 125 -10.13 -2.54 -5.55
CA ILE A 125 -9.00 -3.27 -6.14
C ILE A 125 -7.98 -3.61 -5.04
N THR A 126 -7.73 -2.65 -4.14
CA THR A 126 -7.00 -2.85 -2.89
C THR A 126 -7.91 -3.51 -1.87
N GLN A 127 -7.55 -4.70 -1.42
CA GLN A 127 -8.25 -5.46 -0.38
C GLN A 127 -7.29 -5.77 0.77
N CYS A 128 -7.81 -6.19 1.93
CA CYS A 128 -6.97 -6.43 3.09
C CYS A 128 -6.05 -7.64 2.92
N GLY A 129 -4.83 -7.54 3.46
CA GLY A 129 -3.88 -8.63 3.51
C GLY A 129 -3.08 -8.84 2.22
N MET A 130 -3.06 -7.88 1.34
CA MET A 130 -2.32 -7.91 0.07
C MET A 130 -0.90 -7.37 0.23
N THR A 131 -0.03 -7.78 -0.71
CA THR A 131 1.23 -7.12 -1.03
C THR A 131 1.03 -6.24 -2.25
N ILE A 132 1.38 -4.96 -2.15
CA ILE A 132 1.09 -3.93 -3.16
C ILE A 132 2.33 -3.11 -3.44
N VAL A 133 2.61 -2.89 -4.73
CA VAL A 133 3.73 -2.04 -5.16
C VAL A 133 3.32 -1.07 -6.24
N CYS A 134 4.04 0.04 -6.31
CA CYS A 134 3.99 1.05 -7.36
C CYS A 134 5.34 1.73 -7.47
N GLY A 135 5.65 2.33 -8.60
CA GLY A 135 6.84 3.16 -8.80
C GLY A 135 6.74 4.54 -8.14
N ASP A 136 6.12 4.61 -6.96
CA ASP A 136 5.87 5.83 -6.18
C ASP A 136 6.01 5.52 -4.69
N SER A 137 6.70 6.40 -3.93
CA SER A 137 6.96 6.21 -2.50
C SER A 137 5.69 6.16 -1.65
N HIS A 138 4.66 6.93 -2.02
CA HIS A 138 3.39 6.99 -1.28
C HIS A 138 2.48 5.77 -1.49
N THR A 139 2.98 4.71 -2.09
CA THR A 139 2.30 3.39 -2.12
C THR A 139 1.94 2.88 -0.72
N SER A 140 2.65 3.34 0.31
CA SER A 140 2.33 3.09 1.74
C SER A 140 0.88 3.43 2.11
N THR A 141 0.21 4.32 1.37
CA THR A 141 -1.20 4.69 1.51
C THR A 141 -2.13 3.48 1.62
N HIS A 142 -1.86 2.43 0.83
CA HIS A 142 -2.68 1.21 0.83
C HIS A 142 -2.60 0.42 2.14
N GLY A 143 -1.63 0.71 3.00
CA GLY A 143 -1.52 0.12 4.34
C GLY A 143 -2.67 0.49 5.28
N ALA A 144 -3.41 1.57 5.00
CA ALA A 144 -4.63 1.95 5.72
C ALA A 144 -5.72 0.86 5.72
N LEU A 145 -5.70 -0.04 4.74
CA LEU A 145 -6.60 -1.18 4.61
C LEU A 145 -5.94 -2.51 5.03
N GLY A 146 -4.85 -2.46 5.80
CA GLY A 146 -4.17 -3.66 6.29
C GLY A 146 -3.34 -4.39 5.24
N ASN A 147 -2.53 -3.66 4.48
CA ASN A 147 -1.70 -4.20 3.41
C ASN A 147 -0.21 -3.94 3.66
N ILE A 148 0.65 -4.81 3.16
CA ILE A 148 2.06 -4.51 2.98
C ILE A 148 2.20 -3.80 1.63
N ALA A 149 2.35 -2.48 1.67
CA ALA A 149 2.41 -1.64 0.49
C ALA A 149 3.62 -0.71 0.53
N PHE A 150 4.39 -0.66 -0.55
CA PHE A 150 5.63 0.13 -0.59
C PHE A 150 6.03 0.52 -2.01
N GLY A 151 6.73 1.67 -2.11
CA GLY A 151 7.29 2.15 -3.36
C GLY A 151 8.49 1.32 -3.83
N ILE A 152 8.64 1.20 -5.15
CA ILE A 152 9.71 0.45 -5.80
C ILE A 152 10.36 1.28 -6.91
N GLY A 153 11.63 0.97 -7.23
CA GLY A 153 12.35 1.60 -8.31
C GLY A 153 11.94 1.07 -9.70
N THR A 154 12.31 1.79 -10.76
CA THR A 154 11.94 1.44 -12.14
C THR A 154 12.38 0.03 -12.57
N SER A 155 13.57 -0.42 -12.14
CA SER A 155 14.04 -1.78 -12.41
C SER A 155 13.22 -2.86 -11.68
N GLU A 156 12.71 -2.52 -10.49
CA GLU A 156 11.81 -3.39 -9.75
C GLU A 156 10.40 -3.42 -10.37
N VAL A 157 9.93 -2.28 -10.94
CA VAL A 157 8.69 -2.23 -11.75
C VAL A 157 8.80 -3.20 -12.92
N GLU A 158 9.93 -3.22 -13.64
CA GLU A 158 10.19 -4.20 -14.71
C GLU A 158 10.11 -5.63 -14.20
N MET A 159 10.77 -5.92 -13.07
CA MET A 159 10.76 -7.25 -12.45
C MET A 159 9.34 -7.72 -12.12
N VAL A 160 8.54 -6.85 -11.48
CA VAL A 160 7.15 -7.18 -11.10
C VAL A 160 6.27 -7.37 -12.34
N LEU A 161 6.41 -6.56 -13.37
CA LEU A 161 5.71 -6.77 -14.64
C LEU A 161 6.05 -8.13 -15.27
N ALA A 162 7.33 -8.52 -15.22
CA ALA A 162 7.82 -9.77 -15.81
C ALA A 162 7.43 -11.02 -15.00
N THR A 163 7.34 -10.94 -13.66
CA THR A 163 7.33 -12.12 -12.80
C THR A 163 6.22 -12.12 -11.74
N GLN A 164 5.54 -11.02 -11.53
CA GLN A 164 4.60 -10.77 -10.43
C GLN A 164 5.24 -10.98 -9.04
N SER A 165 6.53 -10.80 -8.94
CA SER A 165 7.29 -11.00 -7.71
C SER A 165 8.47 -10.04 -7.63
N ILE A 166 9.03 -9.90 -6.43
CA ILE A 166 10.16 -9.01 -6.16
C ILE A 166 11.08 -9.65 -5.10
N ILE A 167 12.39 -9.39 -5.19
CA ILE A 167 13.32 -9.79 -4.15
C ILE A 167 13.37 -8.70 -3.10
N GLN A 168 13.06 -9.04 -1.85
CA GLN A 168 13.04 -8.08 -0.75
C GLN A 168 13.59 -8.69 0.54
N ASN A 169 14.21 -7.83 1.35
CA ASN A 169 14.56 -8.13 2.73
C ASN A 169 13.38 -7.78 3.64
N LYS A 170 13.09 -8.65 4.61
CA LYS A 170 12.04 -8.34 5.59
C LYS A 170 12.45 -7.14 6.42
N PRO A 171 11.69 -6.04 6.42
CA PRO A 171 12.01 -4.86 7.19
C PRO A 171 11.88 -5.11 8.70
N LYS A 172 12.60 -4.34 9.50
CA LYS A 172 12.32 -4.27 10.94
C LYS A 172 10.90 -3.77 11.15
N GLN A 173 10.31 -4.09 12.29
CA GLN A 173 8.93 -3.74 12.61
C GLN A 173 8.88 -2.79 13.79
N MET A 174 8.11 -1.72 13.66
CA MET A 174 7.85 -0.74 14.69
C MET A 174 6.35 -0.69 15.00
N LEU A 175 6.02 -0.63 16.27
CA LEU A 175 4.65 -0.37 16.72
C LEU A 175 4.56 1.08 17.22
N ILE A 176 3.59 1.82 16.72
CA ILE A 176 3.21 3.13 17.23
C ILE A 176 1.78 3.07 17.74
N GLU A 177 1.63 3.13 19.06
CA GLU A 177 0.34 3.20 19.75
C GLU A 177 -0.02 4.67 19.98
N ILE A 178 -1.21 5.08 19.53
CA ILE A 178 -1.73 6.45 19.66
C ILE A 178 -2.99 6.41 20.50
N THR A 179 -3.00 7.18 21.58
CA THR A 179 -4.10 7.29 22.54
C THR A 179 -4.52 8.75 22.74
N GLY A 180 -5.69 8.96 23.25
CA GLY A 180 -6.28 10.28 23.47
C GLY A 180 -7.31 10.64 22.40
N ASN A 181 -8.21 11.56 22.75
CA ASN A 181 -9.23 12.08 21.84
C ASN A 181 -8.66 13.27 21.07
N LEU A 182 -9.10 13.41 19.82
CA LEU A 182 -8.78 14.59 19.02
C LEU A 182 -9.44 15.83 19.61
N SER A 183 -8.65 16.90 19.79
CA SER A 183 -9.17 18.23 20.09
C SER A 183 -9.88 18.82 18.87
N GLU A 184 -10.75 19.80 19.08
CA GLU A 184 -11.43 20.50 17.97
C GLU A 184 -10.39 21.11 17.01
N GLY A 185 -10.57 20.88 15.72
CA GLY A 185 -9.69 21.36 14.64
C GLY A 185 -8.45 20.51 14.40
N VAL A 186 -8.18 19.48 15.21
CA VAL A 186 -7.06 18.54 14.99
C VAL A 186 -7.48 17.43 14.03
N GLU A 187 -6.69 17.21 12.99
CA GLU A 187 -6.91 16.21 11.95
C GLU A 187 -5.80 15.13 11.96
N ALA A 188 -5.99 14.09 11.17
CA ALA A 188 -5.00 13.00 11.02
C ALA A 188 -3.62 13.50 10.57
N LYS A 189 -3.58 14.58 9.77
CA LYS A 189 -2.34 15.21 9.34
C LYS A 189 -1.54 15.79 10.52
N ASP A 190 -2.22 16.40 11.49
CA ASP A 190 -1.56 16.94 12.68
C ASP A 190 -0.97 15.82 13.53
N ILE A 191 -1.69 14.68 13.64
CA ILE A 191 -1.20 13.50 14.37
C ILE A 191 0.13 13.01 13.77
N ILE A 192 0.15 12.76 12.46
CA ILE A 192 1.37 12.20 11.83
C ILE A 192 2.51 13.22 11.82
N LEU A 193 2.25 14.51 11.63
CA LEU A 193 3.25 15.56 11.74
C LEU A 193 3.80 15.67 13.16
N TYR A 194 2.94 15.56 14.18
CA TYR A 194 3.38 15.51 15.57
C TYR A 194 4.31 14.32 15.80
N ILE A 195 3.95 13.11 15.37
CA ILE A 195 4.81 11.94 15.50
C ILE A 195 6.16 12.17 14.82
N ILE A 196 6.17 12.70 13.58
CA ILE A 196 7.40 13.02 12.85
C ILE A 196 8.24 14.03 13.62
N SER A 197 7.62 15.04 14.23
CA SER A 197 8.35 16.04 15.06
C SER A 197 9.05 15.41 16.26
N GLN A 198 8.48 14.33 16.82
CA GLN A 198 9.04 13.64 18.00
C GLN A 198 10.16 12.65 17.66
N ILE A 199 10.08 11.98 16.51
CA ILE A 199 11.04 10.92 16.15
C ILE A 199 12.02 11.34 15.04
N GLY A 200 11.74 12.46 14.35
CA GLY A 200 12.51 12.98 13.23
C GLY A 200 12.16 12.32 11.89
N THR A 201 12.57 12.95 10.78
CA THR A 201 12.36 12.49 9.41
C THR A 201 13.06 11.17 9.05
N SER A 202 13.98 10.70 9.91
CA SER A 202 14.68 9.41 9.77
C SER A 202 14.29 8.41 10.85
N GLY A 203 13.32 8.75 11.72
CA GLY A 203 12.94 7.92 12.87
C GLY A 203 12.35 6.56 12.51
N GLY A 204 11.79 6.43 11.33
CA GLY A 204 11.23 5.20 10.75
C GLY A 204 12.14 4.45 9.78
N THR A 205 13.37 4.92 9.54
CA THR A 205 14.26 4.32 8.54
C THR A 205 14.55 2.84 8.82
N GLY A 206 14.29 2.00 7.82
CA GLY A 206 14.45 0.55 7.93
C GLY A 206 13.29 -0.18 8.61
N TYR A 207 12.24 0.54 9.00
CA TYR A 207 11.05 -0.05 9.62
C TYR A 207 9.84 -0.07 8.68
N PHE A 208 9.01 -1.10 8.85
CA PHE A 208 7.60 -1.09 8.51
C PHE A 208 6.82 -0.81 9.80
N VAL A 209 5.90 0.16 9.77
CA VAL A 209 5.28 0.70 10.98
C VAL A 209 3.82 0.26 11.09
N GLU A 210 3.46 -0.40 12.18
CA GLU A 210 2.07 -0.66 12.54
C GLU A 210 1.56 0.45 13.45
N PHE A 211 0.51 1.14 13.02
CA PHE A 211 -0.20 2.13 13.81
C PHE A 211 -1.41 1.49 14.49
N THR A 212 -1.57 1.74 15.78
CA THR A 212 -2.63 1.18 16.60
C THR A 212 -3.05 2.13 17.72
N GLY A 213 -4.00 1.72 18.52
CA GLY A 213 -4.52 2.48 19.65
C GLY A 213 -5.94 3.00 19.42
N GLU A 214 -6.51 3.54 20.49
CA GLU A 214 -7.89 4.02 20.49
C GLU A 214 -8.10 5.13 19.45
N THR A 215 -7.18 6.07 19.36
CA THR A 215 -7.24 7.15 18.38
C THR A 215 -7.33 6.60 16.97
N ILE A 216 -6.43 5.66 16.59
CA ILE A 216 -6.41 5.06 15.25
C ILE A 216 -7.71 4.31 14.94
N SER A 217 -8.27 3.60 15.91
CA SER A 217 -9.54 2.88 15.77
C SER A 217 -10.72 3.83 15.53
N ASN A 218 -10.64 5.05 16.07
CA ASN A 218 -11.68 6.07 15.90
C ASN A 218 -11.61 6.82 14.57
N LEU A 219 -10.44 6.85 13.91
CA LEU A 219 -10.27 7.50 12.60
C LEU A 219 -11.15 6.87 11.52
N SER A 220 -11.60 7.69 10.58
CA SER A 220 -12.19 7.26 9.30
C SER A 220 -11.12 6.58 8.42
N ILE A 221 -11.53 5.94 7.33
CA ILE A 221 -10.58 5.33 6.40
C ILE A 221 -9.71 6.39 5.71
N GLU A 222 -10.27 7.54 5.36
CA GLU A 222 -9.57 8.67 4.75
C GLU A 222 -8.48 9.23 5.68
N GLU A 223 -8.77 9.33 6.97
CA GLU A 223 -7.79 9.74 7.98
C GLU A 223 -6.69 8.68 8.17
N ARG A 224 -7.03 7.38 8.17
CA ARG A 224 -6.04 6.29 8.18
C ARG A 224 -5.17 6.30 6.92
N VAL A 225 -5.74 6.63 5.77
CA VAL A 225 -5.01 6.84 4.51
C VAL A 225 -3.97 7.93 4.69
N THR A 226 -4.31 9.06 5.32
CA THR A 226 -3.37 10.15 5.61
C THR A 226 -2.22 9.67 6.50
N ILE A 227 -2.50 8.94 7.59
CA ILE A 227 -1.47 8.40 8.49
C ILE A 227 -0.50 7.47 7.74
N CYS A 228 -1.02 6.50 6.99
CA CYS A 228 -0.18 5.55 6.25
C CYS A 228 0.57 6.22 5.09
N ASN A 229 -0.06 7.16 4.37
CA ASN A 229 0.56 7.94 3.31
C ASN A 229 1.80 8.66 3.82
N MET A 230 1.65 9.44 4.89
CA MET A 230 2.73 10.26 5.45
C MET A 230 3.74 9.48 6.30
N SER A 231 3.59 8.17 6.46
CA SER A 231 4.62 7.34 7.12
C SER A 231 5.98 7.39 6.39
N ILE A 232 5.98 7.70 5.10
CA ILE A 232 7.18 7.86 4.27
C ILE A 232 8.00 9.08 4.73
N GLU A 233 7.33 10.15 5.21
CA GLU A 233 7.99 11.39 5.63
C GLU A 233 8.83 11.20 6.91
N MET A 234 8.62 10.12 7.66
CA MET A 234 9.52 9.72 8.75
C MET A 234 10.57 8.68 8.33
N GLY A 235 10.72 8.43 7.04
CA GLY A 235 11.66 7.49 6.46
C GLY A 235 11.24 6.02 6.56
N ALA A 236 10.01 5.72 6.95
CA ALA A 236 9.52 4.34 7.03
C ALA A 236 9.40 3.68 5.65
N ARG A 237 9.56 2.37 5.60
CA ARG A 237 9.32 1.58 4.38
C ARG A 237 7.83 1.56 4.00
N GLY A 238 6.95 1.69 4.97
CA GLY A 238 5.51 1.78 4.85
C GLY A 238 4.84 1.78 6.20
N GLY A 239 3.55 2.13 6.20
CA GLY A 239 2.67 2.09 7.36
C GLY A 239 1.56 1.07 7.16
N ILE A 240 1.04 0.49 8.24
CA ILE A 240 -0.08 -0.44 8.20
C ILE A 240 -1.00 -0.22 9.40
N ILE A 241 -2.30 -0.35 9.16
CA ILE A 241 -3.34 -0.35 10.19
C ILE A 241 -4.15 -1.64 10.01
N ALA A 242 -4.34 -2.40 11.09
CA ALA A 242 -5.10 -3.64 11.04
C ALA A 242 -6.55 -3.38 10.59
N PRO A 243 -7.12 -4.21 9.71
CA PRO A 243 -8.50 -4.08 9.28
C PRO A 243 -9.48 -4.24 10.44
N ASP A 244 -10.54 -3.46 10.42
CA ASP A 244 -11.64 -3.51 11.37
C ASP A 244 -13.01 -3.37 10.67
N ILE A 245 -14.07 -3.14 11.45
CA ILE A 245 -15.42 -2.99 10.90
C ILE A 245 -15.51 -1.81 9.93
N LYS A 246 -14.84 -0.69 10.22
CA LYS A 246 -14.83 0.48 9.31
C LYS A 246 -14.19 0.13 7.96
N THR A 247 -13.12 -0.68 7.98
CA THR A 247 -12.47 -1.18 6.76
C THR A 247 -13.41 -2.06 5.94
N LEU A 248 -14.20 -2.90 6.60
CA LEU A 248 -15.19 -3.75 5.92
C LEU A 248 -16.31 -2.91 5.31
N GLU A 249 -16.86 -1.96 6.05
CA GLU A 249 -17.91 -1.04 5.58
C GLU A 249 -17.43 -0.24 4.37
N PHE A 250 -16.20 0.26 4.42
CA PHE A 250 -15.59 0.99 3.30
C PHE A 250 -15.44 0.13 2.04
N LEU A 251 -15.03 -1.14 2.17
CA LEU A 251 -14.84 -2.06 1.04
C LEU A 251 -16.14 -2.72 0.55
N HIS A 252 -17.19 -2.68 1.35
CA HIS A 252 -18.44 -3.35 0.99
C HIS A 252 -19.06 -2.75 -0.28
N ASN A 253 -19.49 -3.63 -1.20
CA ASN A 253 -20.13 -3.27 -2.47
C ASN A 253 -19.30 -2.43 -3.46
N LYS A 254 -17.99 -2.28 -3.25
CA LYS A 254 -17.13 -1.67 -4.27
C LYS A 254 -17.08 -2.55 -5.53
N GLU A 255 -16.74 -1.92 -6.65
CA GLU A 255 -16.76 -2.56 -7.99
C GLU A 255 -15.95 -3.86 -8.03
N TYR A 256 -14.73 -3.85 -7.48
CA TYR A 256 -13.77 -4.97 -7.47
C TYR A 256 -13.75 -5.75 -6.14
N SER A 257 -14.55 -5.38 -5.18
CA SER A 257 -14.64 -6.12 -3.91
C SER A 257 -15.30 -7.49 -4.10
N PRO A 258 -14.94 -8.50 -3.31
CA PRO A 258 -15.60 -9.78 -3.31
C PRO A 258 -17.12 -9.62 -3.09
N LYS A 259 -17.90 -10.52 -3.66
CA LYS A 259 -19.38 -10.48 -3.60
C LYS A 259 -19.92 -11.81 -3.10
N GLY A 260 -21.14 -11.78 -2.53
CA GLY A 260 -21.83 -12.99 -2.08
C GLY A 260 -21.02 -13.79 -1.06
N GLU A 261 -20.90 -15.09 -1.29
CA GLU A 261 -20.16 -16.01 -0.41
C GLU A 261 -18.68 -15.63 -0.26
N GLN A 262 -18.03 -15.16 -1.34
CA GLN A 262 -16.65 -14.71 -1.30
C GLN A 262 -16.46 -13.50 -0.38
N TRP A 263 -17.45 -12.61 -0.29
CA TRP A 263 -17.43 -11.50 0.67
C TRP A 263 -17.46 -12.02 2.12
N SER A 264 -18.30 -13.01 2.41
CA SER A 264 -18.40 -13.59 3.75
C SER A 264 -17.06 -14.21 4.20
N LEU A 265 -16.42 -14.98 3.32
CA LEU A 265 -15.11 -15.57 3.56
C LEU A 265 -14.00 -14.50 3.71
N ALA A 266 -14.04 -13.46 2.87
CA ALA A 266 -13.09 -12.35 2.94
C ALA A 266 -13.24 -11.59 4.26
N LYS A 267 -14.46 -11.26 4.67
CA LYS A 267 -14.79 -10.60 5.94
C LYS A 267 -14.21 -11.32 7.13
N GLU A 268 -14.42 -12.64 7.23
CA GLU A 268 -13.89 -13.45 8.32
C GLU A 268 -12.35 -13.42 8.35
N ARG A 269 -11.71 -13.61 7.19
CA ARG A 269 -10.25 -13.58 7.06
C ARG A 269 -9.69 -12.20 7.43
N TRP A 270 -10.30 -11.13 6.96
CA TRP A 270 -9.82 -9.75 7.18
C TRP A 270 -9.93 -9.33 8.65
N LEU A 271 -11.03 -9.66 9.34
CA LEU A 271 -11.18 -9.36 10.77
C LEU A 271 -10.20 -10.14 11.66
N ASN A 272 -9.71 -11.28 11.18
CA ASN A 272 -8.68 -12.07 11.86
C ASN A 272 -7.25 -11.60 11.54
N LEU A 273 -7.09 -10.68 10.56
CA LEU A 273 -5.81 -10.15 10.15
C LEU A 273 -5.38 -8.98 11.05
N LYS A 274 -4.89 -9.34 12.22
CA LYS A 274 -4.35 -8.41 13.23
C LYS A 274 -3.16 -9.04 13.94
N SER A 275 -2.33 -8.22 14.56
CA SER A 275 -1.20 -8.68 15.35
C SER A 275 -1.65 -9.45 16.58
N ASP A 276 -0.93 -10.51 16.93
CA ASP A 276 -1.16 -11.28 18.13
C ASP A 276 -0.78 -10.45 19.36
N LYS A 277 -1.44 -10.64 20.49
CA LYS A 277 -1.26 -9.84 21.73
C LYS A 277 0.20 -9.71 22.18
N ASN A 278 0.98 -10.78 22.00
CA ASN A 278 2.38 -10.85 22.43
C ASN A 278 3.35 -10.81 21.24
N ALA A 279 2.96 -10.21 20.11
CA ALA A 279 3.84 -10.10 18.95
C ALA A 279 5.06 -9.26 19.26
N TYR A 280 6.20 -9.67 18.68
CA TYR A 280 7.46 -8.97 18.86
C TYR A 280 7.58 -7.82 17.85
N TYR A 281 8.04 -6.67 18.34
CA TYR A 281 8.43 -5.51 17.53
C TYR A 281 9.84 -5.08 17.94
N HIS A 282 10.63 -4.68 16.96
CA HIS A 282 11.99 -4.17 17.20
C HIS A 282 11.98 -2.82 17.95
N LYS A 283 10.89 -2.04 17.79
CA LYS A 283 10.68 -0.76 18.49
C LYS A 283 9.20 -0.60 18.79
N LYS A 284 8.88 -0.08 19.98
CA LYS A 284 7.52 0.29 20.37
C LYS A 284 7.53 1.72 20.87
N LEU A 285 6.61 2.52 20.37
CA LEU A 285 6.41 3.91 20.77
C LEU A 285 4.95 4.10 21.16
N LYS A 286 4.71 5.02 22.08
CA LYS A 286 3.38 5.41 22.51
C LYS A 286 3.28 6.93 22.56
N PHE A 287 2.21 7.47 21.98
CA PHE A 287 1.91 8.89 21.97
C PHE A 287 0.52 9.13 22.52
N ASP A 288 0.41 10.07 23.46
CA ASP A 288 -0.86 10.62 23.93
C ASP A 288 -1.07 11.96 23.24
N ILE A 289 -2.15 12.06 22.46
CA ILE A 289 -2.45 13.27 21.69
C ILE A 289 -3.58 14.11 22.30
N SER A 290 -3.96 13.86 23.57
CA SER A 290 -5.06 14.56 24.22
C SER A 290 -4.87 16.10 24.30
N ASN A 291 -3.63 16.57 24.21
CA ASN A 291 -3.29 18.00 24.24
C ASN A 291 -2.74 18.52 22.90
N LEU A 292 -2.85 17.70 21.83
CA LEU A 292 -2.42 18.14 20.50
C LEU A 292 -3.31 19.28 20.02
N LYS A 293 -2.68 20.27 19.41
CA LYS A 293 -3.34 21.42 18.76
C LYS A 293 -3.05 21.41 17.27
N PRO A 294 -3.92 22.03 16.47
CA PRO A 294 -3.68 22.22 15.04
C PRO A 294 -2.40 22.98 14.74
#